data_8235656fbe5e4b4943958bc2889480d1
#
_entry.id   8235656fbe5e4b4943958bc2889480d1
#
_cell.length_a   1.000
_cell.length_b   1.000
_cell.length_c   1.000
_cell.angle_alpha   90.00
_cell.angle_beta   90.00
_cell.angle_gamma   90.00
#
_symmetry.space_group_name_H-M   'P 1'
#
loop_
_entity.id
_entity.type
_entity.pdbx_description
1 polymer ?
#
loop_
_entity_poly.entity_id
_entity_poly.type
_entity_poly.pdbx_seq_one_letter_code
_entity_poly.pdbx_strand_id
1 'polypeptide(L)'
;MCLGVIMVLSTTAEAQAPAPVVSPEVSTDRRLTLRFRAPDAKQVTATGELDGQPHPMTKGTDGVWSVTIGPLAPDIYTYAFNVDGTSALDPQNTNTKLGYGSFGPVSVVEVPGDGPQFYDAKPVPHGEVRIRPYESKALGFSRTVWIYTPPGYETGKDYPVLYLLHGAGDVESGWVLIGRANLILDNLIAEKKAKPMVIVMPLGHTIQSFWTGPAKALPNEMAAAYAKGGLDAVLFALMSGDGKGGLSPFAKDLLDDVLPMVEKSYKVSKRPEDRAIAGLSMGGGQTVNIAFNRPDLFKYVAVMSGAVTGKADQIYSKFLSNAEQANKQFKLFWFGVGKDDTLTGPGDREFAQMLAKYGITHTARVTEGRHEWTVWRQHLNEIAPLLFK
;
A
#
# COMPACT_ATOMS: atom_id res chain seq x y z
N MET A 1 -63.51 19.17 -52.90
CA MET A 1 -62.56 19.76 -51.95
C MET A 1 -61.64 18.68 -51.45
N CYS A 2 -60.43 18.56 -52.02
CA CYS A 2 -59.42 17.62 -51.55
C CYS A 2 -58.52 18.35 -50.60
N LEU A 3 -58.53 17.97 -49.29
CA LEU A 3 -57.53 18.43 -48.31
C LEU A 3 -56.23 17.63 -48.50
N GLY A 4 -55.15 18.30 -48.95
CA GLY A 4 -53.80 17.73 -48.98
C GLY A 4 -53.19 17.80 -47.57
N VAL A 5 -52.85 16.65 -46.98
CA VAL A 5 -52.07 16.55 -45.76
C VAL A 5 -50.58 16.71 -46.11
N ILE A 6 -50.01 17.80 -45.68
CA ILE A 6 -48.55 18.01 -45.78
C ILE A 6 -47.90 17.28 -44.59
N MET A 7 -47.22 16.18 -44.87
CA MET A 7 -46.39 15.46 -43.90
C MET A 7 -45.02 16.16 -43.80
N VAL A 8 -44.75 16.88 -42.72
CA VAL A 8 -43.44 17.45 -42.40
C VAL A 8 -42.59 16.33 -41.83
N LEU A 9 -41.68 15.79 -42.58
CA LEU A 9 -40.63 14.89 -42.12
C LEU A 9 -39.58 15.72 -41.37
N SER A 10 -39.62 15.69 -40.03
CA SER A 10 -38.56 16.20 -39.18
C SER A 10 -37.38 15.22 -39.24
N THR A 11 -36.33 15.56 -39.97
CA THR A 11 -35.05 14.88 -39.88
C THR A 11 -34.40 15.23 -38.54
N THR A 12 -34.53 14.36 -37.55
CA THR A 12 -33.66 14.40 -36.36
C THR A 12 -32.25 14.05 -36.81
N ALA A 13 -31.33 15.02 -36.83
CA ALA A 13 -29.91 14.73 -36.99
C ALA A 13 -29.50 13.87 -35.79
N GLU A 14 -29.21 12.61 -36.02
CA GLU A 14 -28.53 11.75 -35.02
C GLU A 14 -27.20 12.43 -34.71
N ALA A 15 -27.04 12.88 -33.47
CA ALA A 15 -25.77 13.38 -33.00
C ALA A 15 -24.76 12.23 -33.06
N GLN A 16 -23.78 12.35 -33.93
CA GLN A 16 -22.71 11.39 -34.09
C GLN A 16 -22.03 11.18 -32.74
N ALA A 17 -21.96 9.93 -32.26
CA ALA A 17 -21.28 9.63 -30.99
C ALA A 17 -19.84 10.18 -31.03
N PRO A 18 -19.39 10.83 -29.95
CA PRO A 18 -18.05 11.39 -29.92
C PRO A 18 -16.99 10.29 -30.08
N ALA A 19 -15.88 10.62 -30.78
CA ALA A 19 -14.80 9.67 -31.00
C ALA A 19 -14.31 9.08 -29.67
N PRO A 20 -13.95 7.78 -29.62
CA PRO A 20 -13.43 7.14 -28.41
C PRO A 20 -12.15 7.81 -27.93
N VAL A 21 -12.01 7.99 -26.63
CA VAL A 21 -10.80 8.49 -25.97
C VAL A 21 -9.92 7.30 -25.59
N VAL A 22 -8.65 7.33 -25.94
CA VAL A 22 -7.65 6.33 -25.51
C VAL A 22 -6.84 6.93 -24.37
N SER A 23 -6.92 6.34 -23.19
CA SER A 23 -6.18 6.72 -21.99
C SER A 23 -6.10 5.52 -21.01
N PRO A 24 -4.98 5.28 -20.33
CA PRO A 24 -3.64 5.82 -20.62
C PRO A 24 -3.04 5.24 -21.91
N GLU A 25 -2.10 5.95 -22.51
CA GLU A 25 -1.31 5.46 -23.65
C GLU A 25 0.18 5.64 -23.33
N VAL A 26 0.94 4.53 -23.37
CA VAL A 26 2.39 4.54 -23.15
C VAL A 26 3.10 4.28 -24.47
N SER A 27 3.92 5.24 -24.89
CA SER A 27 4.71 5.11 -26.13
C SER A 27 5.97 4.27 -25.93
N THR A 28 6.61 3.86 -27.04
CA THR A 28 7.84 3.05 -27.02
C THR A 28 9.03 3.77 -26.36
N ASP A 29 9.04 5.10 -26.35
CA ASP A 29 10.02 5.95 -25.65
C ASP A 29 9.59 6.25 -24.20
N ARG A 30 8.60 5.49 -23.66
CA ARG A 30 8.12 5.56 -22.26
C ARG A 30 7.51 6.91 -21.89
N ARG A 31 6.90 7.61 -22.84
CA ARG A 31 6.06 8.76 -22.55
C ARG A 31 4.63 8.29 -22.28
N LEU A 32 4.05 8.80 -21.20
CA LEU A 32 2.67 8.54 -20.82
C LEU A 32 1.78 9.68 -21.32
N THR A 33 0.84 9.38 -22.20
CA THR A 33 -0.21 10.30 -22.61
C THR A 33 -1.51 9.96 -21.90
N LEU A 34 -2.02 10.92 -21.13
CA LEU A 34 -3.30 10.85 -20.44
C LEU A 34 -4.33 11.74 -21.14
N ARG A 35 -5.58 11.25 -21.27
CA ARG A 35 -6.68 11.99 -21.88
C ARG A 35 -7.95 11.86 -21.06
N PHE A 36 -8.67 12.95 -20.91
CA PHE A 36 -9.91 13.00 -20.14
C PHE A 36 -10.95 13.86 -20.84
N ARG A 37 -12.16 13.32 -21.09
CA ARG A 37 -13.26 14.05 -21.70
C ARG A 37 -14.03 14.83 -20.64
N ALA A 38 -13.91 16.15 -20.66
CA ALA A 38 -14.64 17.06 -19.77
C ALA A 38 -14.90 18.38 -20.48
N PRO A 39 -15.92 18.44 -21.39
CA PRO A 39 -16.15 19.62 -22.23
C PRO A 39 -16.49 20.88 -21.43
N ASP A 40 -17.13 20.73 -20.26
CA ASP A 40 -17.59 21.85 -19.44
C ASP A 40 -16.59 22.23 -18.32
N ALA A 41 -15.52 21.44 -18.13
CA ALA A 41 -14.52 21.72 -17.11
C ALA A 41 -13.71 22.97 -17.45
N LYS A 42 -13.36 23.73 -16.41
CA LYS A 42 -12.51 24.92 -16.48
C LYS A 42 -11.03 24.57 -16.40
N GLN A 43 -10.71 23.51 -15.62
CA GLN A 43 -9.36 23.05 -15.39
C GLN A 43 -9.36 21.53 -15.18
N VAL A 44 -8.39 20.86 -15.81
CA VAL A 44 -8.08 19.45 -15.53
C VAL A 44 -6.58 19.33 -15.29
N THR A 45 -6.19 18.61 -14.25
CA THR A 45 -4.79 18.37 -13.90
C THR A 45 -4.62 16.87 -13.64
N ALA A 46 -3.61 16.24 -14.24
CA ALA A 46 -3.20 14.88 -13.86
C ALA A 46 -2.26 14.95 -12.65
N THR A 47 -2.49 14.08 -11.68
CA THR A 47 -1.72 13.97 -10.42
C THR A 47 -1.39 12.52 -10.14
N GLY A 48 -0.42 12.25 -9.28
CA GLY A 48 -0.07 10.88 -8.86
C GLY A 48 1.40 10.68 -8.57
N GLU A 49 1.82 9.42 -8.54
CA GLU A 49 3.21 9.05 -8.27
C GLU A 49 4.16 9.33 -9.45
N LEU A 50 3.67 9.61 -10.63
CA LEU A 50 4.38 9.77 -11.91
C LEU A 50 5.83 10.30 -11.75
N ASP A 51 5.98 11.62 -11.72
CA ASP A 51 7.24 12.31 -11.38
C ASP A 51 7.10 13.19 -10.12
N GLY A 52 5.93 13.07 -9.43
CA GLY A 52 5.59 13.76 -8.20
C GLY A 52 5.13 15.20 -8.39
N GLN A 53 4.91 15.63 -9.64
CA GLN A 53 4.39 16.96 -9.94
C GLN A 53 2.95 16.89 -10.46
N PRO A 54 2.12 17.89 -10.19
CA PRO A 54 0.84 18.04 -10.86
C PRO A 54 1.08 18.50 -12.32
N HIS A 55 0.37 17.87 -13.25
CA HIS A 55 0.48 18.18 -14.68
C HIS A 55 -0.82 18.82 -15.20
N PRO A 56 -0.90 20.15 -15.38
CA PRO A 56 -2.02 20.80 -16.02
C PRO A 56 -2.23 20.26 -17.44
N MET A 57 -3.49 19.94 -17.79
CA MET A 57 -3.83 19.40 -19.09
C MET A 57 -4.32 20.50 -20.05
N THR A 58 -4.13 20.27 -21.33
CA THR A 58 -4.60 21.19 -22.39
C THR A 58 -5.90 20.67 -23.00
N LYS A 59 -6.90 21.56 -23.11
CA LYS A 59 -8.22 21.25 -23.68
C LYS A 59 -8.19 21.34 -25.21
N GLY A 60 -8.59 20.25 -25.87
CA GLY A 60 -8.84 20.23 -27.31
C GLY A 60 -10.19 20.82 -27.70
N THR A 61 -10.38 21.07 -28.98
CA THR A 61 -11.65 21.61 -29.54
C THR A 61 -12.82 20.64 -29.42
N ASP A 62 -12.53 19.35 -29.24
CA ASP A 62 -13.49 18.26 -29.03
C ASP A 62 -13.88 18.06 -27.55
N GLY A 63 -13.39 18.91 -26.64
CA GLY A 63 -13.63 18.84 -25.21
C GLY A 63 -12.82 17.76 -24.48
N VAL A 64 -11.81 17.17 -25.14
CA VAL A 64 -10.87 16.25 -24.53
C VAL A 64 -9.65 17.01 -24.03
N TRP A 65 -9.33 16.81 -22.77
CA TRP A 65 -8.12 17.31 -22.14
C TRP A 65 -7.00 16.28 -22.31
N SER A 66 -5.77 16.74 -22.54
CA SER A 66 -4.63 15.85 -22.74
C SER A 66 -3.35 16.40 -22.13
N VAL A 67 -2.46 15.50 -21.72
CA VAL A 67 -1.08 15.79 -21.32
C VAL A 67 -0.20 14.60 -21.64
N THR A 68 1.07 14.86 -22.00
CA THR A 68 2.10 13.85 -22.17
C THR A 68 3.22 14.09 -21.18
N ILE A 69 3.59 13.08 -20.42
CA ILE A 69 4.54 13.12 -19.30
C ILE A 69 5.69 12.16 -19.60
N GLY A 70 6.87 12.46 -19.16
CA GLY A 70 8.04 11.59 -19.28
C GLY A 70 9.09 12.03 -20.30
N PRO A 71 10.06 11.13 -20.65
CA PRO A 71 9.97 9.66 -20.42
C PRO A 71 10.03 9.29 -18.95
N LEU A 72 9.20 8.30 -18.55
CA LEU A 72 9.17 7.75 -17.20
C LEU A 72 10.08 6.53 -17.09
N ALA A 73 10.60 6.26 -15.90
CA ALA A 73 11.29 5.01 -15.62
C ALA A 73 10.32 3.82 -15.74
N PRO A 74 10.80 2.62 -16.13
CA PRO A 74 9.96 1.43 -16.09
C PRO A 74 9.49 1.14 -14.67
N ASP A 75 8.18 1.21 -14.45
CA ASP A 75 7.54 0.87 -13.16
C ASP A 75 6.00 0.90 -13.28
N ILE A 76 5.33 0.61 -12.17
CA ILE A 76 3.89 0.73 -12.00
C ILE A 76 3.60 2.00 -11.22
N TYR A 77 2.83 2.90 -11.83
CA TYR A 77 2.49 4.22 -11.29
C TYR A 77 1.01 4.34 -10.99
N THR A 78 0.68 5.14 -10.00
CA THR A 78 -0.69 5.57 -9.73
C THR A 78 -0.92 6.97 -10.25
N TYR A 79 -2.16 7.24 -10.72
CA TYR A 79 -2.57 8.58 -11.16
C TYR A 79 -4.07 8.81 -10.97
N ALA A 80 -4.46 10.07 -10.93
CA ALA A 80 -5.85 10.52 -10.94
C ALA A 80 -5.95 11.85 -11.68
N PHE A 81 -7.16 12.22 -12.07
CA PHE A 81 -7.44 13.55 -12.59
C PHE A 81 -8.06 14.42 -11.48
N ASN A 82 -7.64 15.66 -11.40
CA ASN A 82 -8.34 16.71 -10.66
C ASN A 82 -9.13 17.54 -11.66
N VAL A 83 -10.45 17.49 -11.61
CA VAL A 83 -11.37 18.18 -12.48
C VAL A 83 -12.08 19.26 -11.65
N ASP A 84 -11.74 20.52 -11.86
CA ASP A 84 -12.31 21.67 -11.12
C ASP A 84 -12.29 21.46 -9.58
N GLY A 85 -11.22 20.86 -9.05
CA GLY A 85 -11.06 20.58 -7.61
C GLY A 85 -11.55 19.20 -7.15
N THR A 86 -12.21 18.44 -8.01
CA THR A 86 -12.72 17.08 -7.69
C THR A 86 -11.81 16.02 -8.26
N SER A 87 -11.43 15.04 -7.43
CA SER A 87 -10.66 13.87 -7.88
C SER A 87 -11.51 12.92 -8.69
N ALA A 88 -10.99 12.45 -9.83
CA ALA A 88 -11.65 11.49 -10.72
C ALA A 88 -10.67 10.40 -11.18
N LEU A 89 -11.17 9.17 -11.30
CA LEU A 89 -10.50 8.07 -11.98
C LEU A 89 -10.47 8.31 -13.49
N ASP A 90 -9.55 7.66 -14.18
CA ASP A 90 -9.57 7.55 -15.63
C ASP A 90 -10.69 6.59 -16.05
N PRO A 91 -11.77 7.08 -16.72
CA PRO A 91 -12.89 6.24 -17.11
C PRO A 91 -12.52 5.25 -18.24
N GLN A 92 -11.38 5.43 -18.89
CA GLN A 92 -10.90 4.55 -19.95
C GLN A 92 -9.95 3.46 -19.41
N ASN A 93 -9.57 3.54 -18.13
CA ASN A 93 -8.65 2.61 -17.50
C ASN A 93 -9.38 1.76 -16.44
N THR A 94 -9.41 0.44 -16.67
CA THR A 94 -9.99 -0.51 -15.71
C THR A 94 -9.04 -0.91 -14.58
N ASN A 95 -7.75 -0.58 -14.72
CA ASN A 95 -6.76 -0.87 -13.68
C ASN A 95 -6.82 0.20 -12.60
N THR A 96 -7.29 -0.18 -11.42
CA THR A 96 -7.46 0.75 -10.30
C THR A 96 -6.89 0.14 -9.02
N LYS A 97 -6.29 1.01 -8.20
CA LYS A 97 -5.94 0.71 -6.81
C LYS A 97 -7.05 1.25 -5.92
N LEU A 98 -7.58 0.41 -5.04
CA LEU A 98 -8.47 0.86 -3.98
C LEU A 98 -7.70 1.74 -2.99
N GLY A 99 -8.38 2.71 -2.43
CA GLY A 99 -7.81 3.63 -1.45
C GLY A 99 -8.78 3.89 -0.31
N TYR A 100 -8.28 4.53 0.74
CA TYR A 100 -9.05 4.87 1.93
C TYR A 100 -9.03 6.38 2.21
N GLY A 101 -10.20 6.93 2.59
CA GLY A 101 -10.34 8.33 2.98
C GLY A 101 -10.03 9.31 1.85
N SER A 102 -9.28 10.35 2.14
CA SER A 102 -8.87 11.38 1.17
C SER A 102 -7.91 10.88 0.08
N PHE A 103 -7.32 9.71 0.27
CA PHE A 103 -6.44 9.09 -0.72
C PHE A 103 -7.21 8.27 -1.78
N GLY A 104 -8.51 8.10 -1.64
CA GLY A 104 -9.47 7.51 -2.59
C GLY A 104 -8.94 6.42 -3.53
N PRO A 105 -9.77 5.87 -4.39
CA PRO A 105 -9.29 5.02 -5.47
C PRO A 105 -8.53 5.86 -6.51
N VAL A 106 -7.47 5.26 -7.09
CA VAL A 106 -6.65 5.88 -8.15
C VAL A 106 -6.46 4.91 -9.32
N SER A 107 -6.26 5.44 -10.51
CA SER A 107 -5.94 4.66 -11.70
C SER A 107 -4.49 4.19 -11.66
N VAL A 108 -4.20 3.06 -12.30
CA VAL A 108 -2.88 2.43 -12.32
C VAL A 108 -2.41 2.28 -13.76
N VAL A 109 -1.16 2.65 -14.03
CA VAL A 109 -0.51 2.46 -15.33
C VAL A 109 0.84 1.80 -15.13
N GLU A 110 1.16 0.84 -15.99
CA GLU A 110 2.48 0.23 -16.06
C GLU A 110 3.26 0.82 -17.23
N VAL A 111 4.47 1.29 -16.96
CA VAL A 111 5.45 1.73 -17.94
C VAL A 111 6.44 0.58 -18.14
N PRO A 112 6.45 -0.08 -19.30
CA PRO A 112 7.25 -1.29 -19.50
C PRO A 112 8.75 -0.97 -19.56
N GLY A 113 9.57 -1.92 -19.08
CA GLY A 113 11.03 -1.92 -19.25
C GLY A 113 11.48 -2.61 -20.54
N ASP A 114 12.79 -2.60 -20.78
CA ASP A 114 13.41 -3.31 -21.92
C ASP A 114 13.45 -4.83 -21.70
N GLY A 115 13.05 -5.31 -20.54
CA GLY A 115 12.95 -6.72 -20.16
C GLY A 115 12.15 -6.88 -18.87
N PRO A 116 11.89 -8.15 -18.44
CA PRO A 116 11.06 -8.43 -17.29
C PRO A 116 11.64 -7.82 -16.00
N GLN A 117 10.81 -7.10 -15.29
CA GLN A 117 11.14 -6.52 -13.99
C GLN A 117 11.07 -7.59 -12.87
N PHE A 118 11.60 -7.27 -11.70
CA PHE A 118 11.59 -8.20 -10.56
C PHE A 118 10.16 -8.45 -10.01
N TYR A 119 9.23 -7.54 -10.28
CA TYR A 119 7.82 -7.60 -9.88
C TYR A 119 6.86 -8.11 -10.97
N ASP A 120 7.37 -8.44 -12.16
CA ASP A 120 6.54 -8.95 -13.25
C ASP A 120 6.18 -10.42 -13.04
N ALA A 121 5.06 -10.84 -13.65
CA ALA A 121 4.72 -12.23 -13.78
C ALA A 121 5.70 -12.91 -14.74
N LYS A 122 6.61 -13.74 -14.20
CA LYS A 122 7.57 -14.53 -14.97
C LYS A 122 7.06 -15.96 -15.17
N PRO A 123 7.56 -16.73 -16.14
CA PRO A 123 7.17 -18.12 -16.34
C PRO A 123 7.78 -19.05 -15.28
N VAL A 124 7.39 -18.86 -14.03
CA VAL A 124 7.81 -19.64 -12.86
C VAL A 124 6.56 -20.20 -12.15
N PRO A 125 6.69 -21.20 -11.27
CA PRO A 125 5.57 -21.64 -10.44
C PRO A 125 5.04 -20.48 -9.60
N HIS A 126 3.72 -20.29 -9.60
CA HIS A 126 3.05 -19.23 -8.86
C HIS A 126 2.34 -19.77 -7.62
N GLY A 127 2.33 -18.94 -6.57
CA GLY A 127 1.50 -19.13 -5.38
C GLY A 127 0.07 -18.65 -5.60
N GLU A 128 -0.74 -18.73 -4.55
CA GLU A 128 -2.14 -18.32 -4.55
C GLU A 128 -2.36 -17.16 -3.59
N VAL A 129 -3.26 -16.24 -3.96
CA VAL A 129 -3.77 -15.19 -3.07
C VAL A 129 -5.19 -15.56 -2.67
N ARG A 130 -5.43 -15.67 -1.36
CA ARG A 130 -6.70 -16.07 -0.76
C ARG A 130 -7.26 -14.90 0.05
N ILE A 131 -8.52 -14.55 -0.20
CA ILE A 131 -9.25 -13.54 0.58
C ILE A 131 -10.01 -14.28 1.68
N ARG A 132 -9.71 -13.95 2.94
CA ARG A 132 -10.28 -14.63 4.11
C ARG A 132 -11.07 -13.65 4.96
N PRO A 133 -12.41 -13.78 5.05
CA PRO A 133 -13.20 -13.06 6.05
C PRO A 133 -12.96 -13.64 7.46
N TYR A 134 -12.99 -12.78 8.47
CA TYR A 134 -12.92 -13.16 9.88
C TYR A 134 -13.66 -12.15 10.75
N GLU A 135 -14.04 -12.59 11.95
CA GLU A 135 -14.62 -11.72 12.98
C GLU A 135 -13.51 -11.18 13.88
N SER A 136 -13.31 -9.88 13.87
CA SER A 136 -12.43 -9.20 14.79
C SER A 136 -13.14 -9.00 16.12
N LYS A 137 -12.72 -9.70 17.15
CA LYS A 137 -13.22 -9.50 18.52
C LYS A 137 -12.69 -8.20 19.10
N ALA A 138 -11.44 -7.86 18.78
CA ALA A 138 -10.80 -6.63 19.22
C ALA A 138 -11.52 -5.38 18.71
N LEU A 139 -12.11 -5.42 17.51
CA LEU A 139 -12.78 -4.29 16.88
C LEU A 139 -14.31 -4.41 16.83
N GLY A 140 -14.86 -5.62 17.04
CA GLY A 140 -16.30 -5.87 17.11
C GLY A 140 -17.05 -5.92 15.78
N PHE A 141 -16.36 -6.21 14.67
CA PHE A 141 -16.98 -6.37 13.35
C PHE A 141 -16.16 -7.28 12.42
N SER A 142 -16.83 -7.77 11.36
CA SER A 142 -16.22 -8.61 10.34
C SER A 142 -15.19 -7.84 9.50
N ARG A 143 -14.07 -8.48 9.22
CA ARG A 143 -12.96 -7.95 8.42
C ARG A 143 -12.48 -8.97 7.41
N THR A 144 -11.59 -8.55 6.50
CA THR A 144 -10.89 -9.44 5.59
C THR A 144 -9.38 -9.32 5.76
N VAL A 145 -8.70 -10.41 5.44
CA VAL A 145 -7.26 -10.46 5.31
C VAL A 145 -6.91 -11.15 3.99
N TRP A 146 -5.94 -10.62 3.27
CA TRP A 146 -5.40 -11.24 2.07
C TRP A 146 -4.20 -12.08 2.44
N ILE A 147 -4.15 -13.32 1.97
CA ILE A 147 -3.12 -14.28 2.33
C ILE A 147 -2.53 -14.90 1.07
N TYR A 148 -1.24 -14.66 0.84
CA TYR A 148 -0.48 -15.36 -0.17
C TYR A 148 0.08 -16.65 0.41
N THR A 149 -0.08 -17.76 -0.33
CA THR A 149 0.54 -19.06 -0.07
C THR A 149 1.53 -19.38 -1.19
N PRO A 150 2.77 -19.84 -0.87
CA PRO A 150 3.81 -20.01 -1.89
C PRO A 150 3.52 -21.19 -2.83
N PRO A 151 4.21 -21.28 -3.98
CA PRO A 151 4.15 -22.44 -4.86
C PRO A 151 4.44 -23.74 -4.09
N GLY A 152 3.63 -24.77 -4.34
CA GLY A 152 3.76 -26.07 -3.63
C GLY A 152 3.23 -26.08 -2.21
N TYR A 153 2.49 -25.06 -1.76
CA TYR A 153 1.96 -24.92 -0.42
C TYR A 153 1.19 -26.16 0.08
N GLU A 154 0.42 -26.82 -0.78
CA GLU A 154 -0.43 -27.93 -0.35
C GLU A 154 0.36 -29.19 0.09
N THR A 155 1.60 -29.33 -0.39
CA THR A 155 2.47 -30.46 -0.03
C THR A 155 3.45 -30.16 1.12
N GLY A 156 3.61 -28.86 1.46
CA GLY A 156 4.50 -28.42 2.53
C GLY A 156 3.82 -28.33 3.89
N LYS A 157 4.61 -27.93 4.88
CA LYS A 157 4.17 -27.68 6.26
C LYS A 157 5.12 -26.70 6.95
N ASP A 158 4.67 -26.16 8.09
CA ASP A 158 5.47 -25.30 8.96
C ASP A 158 6.13 -24.11 8.22
N TYR A 159 5.40 -23.51 7.26
CA TYR A 159 5.88 -22.36 6.53
C TYR A 159 6.13 -21.18 7.47
N PRO A 160 7.23 -20.43 7.30
CA PRO A 160 7.41 -19.16 7.99
C PRO A 160 6.38 -18.15 7.48
N VAL A 161 6.10 -17.11 8.30
CA VAL A 161 5.04 -16.14 8.03
C VAL A 161 5.60 -14.72 8.07
N LEU A 162 5.31 -13.96 7.01
CA LEU A 162 5.49 -12.51 6.94
C LEU A 162 4.13 -11.82 7.09
N TYR A 163 3.95 -11.05 8.16
CA TYR A 163 2.83 -10.09 8.28
C TYR A 163 3.26 -8.79 7.60
N LEU A 164 2.56 -8.41 6.52
CA LEU A 164 2.96 -7.32 5.62
C LEU A 164 1.88 -6.23 5.60
N LEU A 165 2.19 -5.07 6.17
CA LEU A 165 1.23 -4.00 6.48
C LEU A 165 1.29 -2.88 5.44
N HIS A 166 0.13 -2.43 4.99
CA HIS A 166 -0.03 -1.32 4.03
C HIS A 166 -0.02 0.07 4.71
N GLY A 167 0.02 1.14 3.92
CA GLY A 167 0.01 2.54 4.37
C GLY A 167 -1.38 3.14 4.55
N ALA A 168 -1.43 4.40 5.03
CA ALA A 168 -2.68 5.08 5.37
C ALA A 168 -3.63 5.28 4.17
N GLY A 169 -3.10 5.40 2.95
CA GLY A 169 -3.91 5.56 1.74
C GLY A 169 -4.34 4.25 1.07
N ASP A 170 -4.01 3.10 1.65
CA ASP A 170 -4.22 1.79 1.06
C ASP A 170 -5.22 0.94 1.84
N VAL A 171 -5.49 -0.22 1.32
CA VAL A 171 -6.29 -1.28 1.92
C VAL A 171 -5.55 -2.62 1.82
N GLU A 172 -6.11 -3.69 2.38
CA GLU A 172 -5.51 -5.03 2.44
C GLU A 172 -5.08 -5.63 1.09
N SER A 173 -5.65 -5.14 -0.04
CA SER A 173 -5.26 -5.56 -1.39
C SER A 173 -4.03 -4.83 -1.95
N GLY A 174 -3.57 -3.74 -1.32
CA GLY A 174 -2.53 -2.86 -1.84
C GLY A 174 -1.23 -3.60 -2.17
N TRP A 175 -0.75 -4.44 -1.28
CA TRP A 175 0.48 -5.21 -1.50
C TRP A 175 0.39 -6.23 -2.65
N VAL A 176 -0.80 -6.71 -3.01
CA VAL A 176 -0.97 -7.60 -4.17
C VAL A 176 -1.15 -6.81 -5.45
N LEU A 177 -2.10 -5.85 -5.46
CA LEU A 177 -2.52 -5.19 -6.70
C LEU A 177 -1.50 -4.18 -7.22
N ILE A 178 -0.84 -3.45 -6.33
CA ILE A 178 0.15 -2.43 -6.69
C ILE A 178 1.56 -2.80 -6.22
N GLY A 179 1.68 -3.42 -5.04
CA GLY A 179 2.96 -3.86 -4.48
C GLY A 179 3.52 -5.11 -5.13
N ARG A 180 2.69 -5.91 -5.83
CA ARG A 180 3.08 -7.15 -6.52
C ARG A 180 3.81 -8.15 -5.62
N ALA A 181 3.52 -8.14 -4.30
CA ALA A 181 4.23 -8.95 -3.32
C ALA A 181 4.22 -10.46 -3.63
N ASN A 182 3.11 -10.97 -4.15
CA ASN A 182 2.97 -12.34 -4.59
C ASN A 182 3.95 -12.68 -5.73
N LEU A 183 4.03 -11.84 -6.77
CA LEU A 183 4.90 -12.05 -7.93
C LEU A 183 6.39 -11.88 -7.55
N ILE A 184 6.71 -10.89 -6.72
CA ILE A 184 8.07 -10.69 -6.18
C ILE A 184 8.51 -11.97 -5.45
N LEU A 185 7.65 -12.53 -4.59
CA LEU A 185 7.97 -13.75 -3.84
C LEU A 185 8.09 -14.97 -4.75
N ASP A 186 7.18 -15.16 -5.72
CA ASP A 186 7.26 -16.24 -6.69
C ASP A 186 8.61 -16.23 -7.43
N ASN A 187 9.02 -15.05 -7.93
CA ASN A 187 10.29 -14.86 -8.62
C ASN A 187 11.48 -15.17 -7.72
N LEU A 188 11.51 -14.62 -6.49
CA LEU A 188 12.60 -14.83 -5.54
C LEU A 188 12.69 -16.29 -5.07
N ILE A 189 11.57 -16.98 -4.90
CA ILE A 189 11.53 -18.41 -4.54
C ILE A 189 12.07 -19.25 -5.70
N ALA A 190 11.65 -18.99 -6.94
CA ALA A 190 12.15 -19.69 -8.12
C ALA A 190 13.67 -19.46 -8.32
N GLU A 191 14.17 -18.27 -8.02
CA GLU A 191 15.59 -17.92 -8.03
C GLU A 191 16.36 -18.46 -6.81
N LYS A 192 15.70 -19.15 -5.87
CA LYS A 192 16.25 -19.65 -4.58
C LYS A 192 16.86 -18.55 -3.70
N LYS A 193 16.43 -17.31 -3.88
CA LYS A 193 16.85 -16.15 -3.09
C LYS A 193 16.04 -15.98 -1.82
N ALA A 194 14.76 -16.33 -1.82
CA ALA A 194 13.90 -16.31 -0.65
C ALA A 194 13.38 -17.70 -0.29
N LYS A 195 13.16 -17.94 0.99
CA LYS A 195 12.46 -19.15 1.45
C LYS A 195 10.97 -19.08 1.08
N PRO A 196 10.34 -20.20 0.70
CA PRO A 196 8.88 -20.25 0.63
C PRO A 196 8.26 -19.84 1.96
N MET A 197 7.38 -18.84 1.92
CA MET A 197 6.71 -18.28 3.11
C MET A 197 5.27 -17.91 2.79
N VAL A 198 4.43 -17.89 3.82
CA VAL A 198 3.09 -17.31 3.77
C VAL A 198 3.19 -15.81 4.03
N ILE A 199 2.47 -14.98 3.24
CA ILE A 199 2.35 -13.55 3.52
C ILE A 199 0.92 -13.26 3.97
N VAL A 200 0.78 -12.57 5.10
CA VAL A 200 -0.50 -12.16 5.67
C VAL A 200 -0.62 -10.64 5.56
N MET A 201 -1.60 -10.17 4.82
CA MET A 201 -1.83 -8.76 4.50
C MET A 201 -3.20 -8.33 5.06
N PRO A 202 -3.26 -7.90 6.33
CA PRO A 202 -4.50 -7.44 6.95
C PRO A 202 -4.83 -6.00 6.56
N LEU A 203 -6.11 -5.61 6.73
CA LEU A 203 -6.51 -4.21 6.67
C LEU A 203 -5.96 -3.47 7.89
N GLY A 204 -5.03 -2.52 7.69
CA GLY A 204 -4.36 -1.77 8.76
C GLY A 204 -5.24 -0.71 9.43
N HIS A 205 -6.30 -0.25 8.79
CA HIS A 205 -7.28 0.68 9.35
C HIS A 205 -8.24 -0.03 10.31
N THR A 206 -8.66 0.65 11.37
CA THR A 206 -9.61 0.13 12.35
C THR A 206 -11.07 0.31 11.91
N ILE A 207 -11.36 -0.12 10.69
CA ILE A 207 -12.66 -0.06 10.05
C ILE A 207 -13.12 -1.44 9.58
N GLN A 208 -14.41 -1.59 9.32
CA GLN A 208 -14.92 -2.78 8.66
C GLN A 208 -14.42 -2.85 7.22
N SER A 209 -14.01 -4.03 6.78
CA SER A 209 -13.61 -4.23 5.38
C SER A 209 -14.78 -4.05 4.43
N PHE A 210 -14.52 -3.45 3.27
CA PHE A 210 -15.52 -3.31 2.20
C PHE A 210 -16.19 -4.64 1.83
N TRP A 211 -15.43 -5.73 1.84
CA TRP A 211 -15.90 -7.08 1.46
C TRP A 211 -16.85 -7.73 2.47
N THR A 212 -16.93 -7.21 3.69
CA THR A 212 -17.74 -7.78 4.77
C THR A 212 -18.96 -6.95 5.15
N GLY A 213 -19.20 -5.84 4.45
CA GLY A 213 -20.37 -5.00 4.63
C GLY A 213 -20.07 -3.49 4.56
N PRO A 214 -21.05 -2.64 4.89
CA PRO A 214 -20.85 -1.20 4.89
C PRO A 214 -19.78 -0.81 5.90
N ALA A 215 -18.85 0.05 5.47
CA ALA A 215 -17.70 0.46 6.29
C ALA A 215 -18.16 1.05 7.64
N LYS A 216 -17.77 0.39 8.72
CA LYS A 216 -17.95 0.89 10.09
C LYS A 216 -16.57 1.24 10.63
N ALA A 217 -16.39 2.49 11.03
CA ALA A 217 -15.22 2.92 11.79
C ALA A 217 -15.47 2.72 13.29
N LEU A 218 -14.39 2.59 14.06
CA LEU A 218 -14.52 2.72 15.52
C LEU A 218 -15.08 4.11 15.85
N PRO A 219 -16.14 4.18 16.66
CA PRO A 219 -16.76 5.46 17.00
C PRO A 219 -15.73 6.40 17.62
N ASN A 220 -15.61 7.61 17.06
CA ASN A 220 -14.91 8.77 17.63
C ASN A 220 -13.39 8.75 17.74
N GLU A 221 -12.66 7.65 17.45
CA GLU A 221 -11.20 7.64 17.57
C GLU A 221 -10.51 8.58 16.58
N MET A 222 -10.87 8.48 15.30
CA MET A 222 -10.32 9.37 14.27
C MET A 222 -10.82 10.80 14.43
N ALA A 223 -12.10 11.00 14.74
CA ALA A 223 -12.66 12.33 14.98
C ALA A 223 -12.04 13.00 16.20
N ALA A 224 -11.84 12.26 17.30
CA ALA A 224 -11.18 12.76 18.49
C ALA A 224 -9.69 13.07 18.28
N ALA A 225 -8.99 12.25 17.50
CA ALA A 225 -7.60 12.50 17.13
C ALA A 225 -7.49 13.73 16.22
N TYR A 226 -8.37 13.84 15.20
CA TYR A 226 -8.40 15.00 14.31
C TYR A 226 -8.68 16.32 15.05
N ALA A 227 -9.62 16.31 15.98
CA ALA A 227 -9.96 17.47 16.81
C ALA A 227 -8.79 17.91 17.72
N LYS A 228 -7.87 17.00 18.08
CA LYS A 228 -6.71 17.29 18.92
C LYS A 228 -5.50 17.84 18.16
N GLY A 229 -5.31 17.51 16.90
CA GLY A 229 -4.10 17.88 16.19
C GLY A 229 -4.14 17.62 14.67
N GLY A 230 -5.34 17.59 14.09
CA GLY A 230 -5.50 17.42 12.65
C GLY A 230 -5.06 16.05 12.14
N LEU A 231 -4.59 15.97 10.88
CA LEU A 231 -4.20 14.74 10.23
C LEU A 231 -3.02 14.04 10.94
N ASP A 232 -2.05 14.79 11.44
CA ASP A 232 -0.88 14.24 12.14
C ASP A 232 -1.27 13.47 13.39
N ALA A 233 -2.24 13.98 14.15
CA ALA A 233 -2.76 13.28 15.32
C ALA A 233 -3.54 12.01 14.96
N VAL A 234 -4.24 12.01 13.84
CA VAL A 234 -4.92 10.81 13.32
C VAL A 234 -3.90 9.74 12.90
N LEU A 235 -2.90 10.12 12.12
CA LEU A 235 -1.82 9.21 11.71
C LEU A 235 -1.09 8.67 12.94
N PHE A 236 -0.77 9.54 13.90
CA PHE A 236 -0.13 9.14 15.14
C PHE A 236 -0.98 8.13 15.94
N ALA A 237 -2.29 8.36 16.09
CA ALA A 237 -3.20 7.45 16.79
C ALA A 237 -3.32 6.08 16.08
N LEU A 238 -3.36 6.08 14.75
CA LEU A 238 -3.39 4.85 13.94
C LEU A 238 -2.10 4.01 14.07
N MET A 239 -0.96 4.67 14.28
CA MET A 239 0.35 4.02 14.35
C MET A 239 0.75 3.62 15.76
N SER A 240 0.56 4.49 16.76
CA SER A 240 1.12 4.37 18.12
C SER A 240 0.09 4.06 19.22
N GLY A 241 -1.16 3.82 18.87
CA GLY A 241 -2.22 3.53 19.84
C GLY A 241 -2.62 4.75 20.68
N ASP A 242 -2.60 4.60 22.00
CA ASP A 242 -3.01 5.65 22.95
C ASP A 242 -1.97 6.77 23.16
N GLY A 243 -0.88 6.72 22.41
CA GLY A 243 0.24 7.66 22.57
C GLY A 243 1.08 7.46 23.87
N LYS A 244 0.79 6.41 24.63
CA LYS A 244 1.49 6.02 25.87
C LYS A 244 2.35 4.78 25.69
N GLY A 245 2.47 4.28 24.44
CA GLY A 245 3.25 3.12 24.11
C GLY A 245 2.53 1.78 24.24
N GLY A 246 1.23 1.77 24.47
CA GLY A 246 0.42 0.57 24.48
C GLY A 246 0.11 0.04 23.06
N LEU A 247 -0.40 -1.18 23.00
CA LEU A 247 -0.85 -1.78 21.73
C LEU A 247 -2.03 -1.00 21.15
N SER A 248 -1.94 -0.61 19.89
CA SER A 248 -3.03 0.02 19.15
C SER A 248 -4.22 -0.94 18.96
N PRO A 249 -5.43 -0.43 18.67
CA PRO A 249 -6.58 -1.30 18.35
C PRO A 249 -6.29 -2.26 17.19
N PHE A 250 -5.58 -1.80 16.16
CA PHE A 250 -5.11 -2.66 15.07
C PHE A 250 -4.11 -3.72 15.55
N ALA A 251 -3.19 -3.35 16.44
CA ALA A 251 -2.23 -4.31 16.99
C ALA A 251 -2.94 -5.43 17.78
N LYS A 252 -3.99 -5.11 18.52
CA LYS A 252 -4.83 -6.10 19.19
C LYS A 252 -5.55 -7.01 18.19
N ASP A 253 -6.17 -6.44 17.15
CA ASP A 253 -6.79 -7.23 16.07
C ASP A 253 -5.78 -8.19 15.42
N LEU A 254 -4.59 -7.70 15.09
CA LEU A 254 -3.55 -8.54 14.50
C LEU A 254 -3.13 -9.68 15.43
N LEU A 255 -2.88 -9.39 16.70
CA LEU A 255 -2.32 -10.34 17.65
C LEU A 255 -3.35 -11.30 18.24
N ASP A 256 -4.57 -10.83 18.50
CA ASP A 256 -5.60 -11.60 19.20
C ASP A 256 -6.57 -12.33 18.26
N ASP A 257 -6.74 -11.83 17.02
CA ASP A 257 -7.68 -12.37 16.04
C ASP A 257 -6.97 -12.94 14.80
N VAL A 258 -6.17 -12.14 14.08
CA VAL A 258 -5.56 -12.56 12.79
C VAL A 258 -4.49 -13.63 13.00
N LEU A 259 -3.53 -13.41 13.90
CA LEU A 259 -2.42 -14.35 14.13
C LEU A 259 -2.92 -15.72 14.55
N PRO A 260 -3.81 -15.88 15.56
CA PRO A 260 -4.35 -17.18 15.93
C PRO A 260 -5.18 -17.84 14.83
N MET A 261 -5.93 -17.05 14.05
CA MET A 261 -6.70 -17.55 12.91
C MET A 261 -5.79 -18.14 11.83
N VAL A 262 -4.68 -17.43 11.50
CA VAL A 262 -3.69 -17.92 10.53
C VAL A 262 -3.04 -19.20 11.03
N GLU A 263 -2.61 -19.27 12.28
CA GLU A 263 -2.00 -20.47 12.88
C GLU A 263 -2.93 -21.68 12.98
N LYS A 264 -4.24 -21.43 13.06
CA LYS A 264 -5.25 -22.49 13.06
C LYS A 264 -5.60 -22.99 11.67
N SER A 265 -5.60 -22.08 10.66
CA SER A 265 -6.19 -22.36 9.36
C SER A 265 -5.17 -22.63 8.25
N TYR A 266 -3.91 -22.30 8.47
CA TYR A 266 -2.83 -22.43 7.48
C TYR A 266 -1.70 -23.31 7.99
N LYS A 267 -0.94 -23.92 7.06
CA LYS A 267 0.22 -24.79 7.35
C LYS A 267 1.45 -23.96 7.72
N VAL A 268 1.38 -23.20 8.79
CA VAL A 268 2.43 -22.26 9.21
C VAL A 268 3.08 -22.67 10.53
N SER A 269 4.34 -22.29 10.68
CA SER A 269 5.06 -22.43 11.95
C SER A 269 4.49 -21.47 12.99
N LYS A 270 4.45 -21.93 14.24
CA LYS A 270 4.03 -21.11 15.39
C LYS A 270 5.21 -20.52 16.17
N ARG A 271 6.43 -20.82 15.74
CA ARG A 271 7.65 -20.36 16.43
C ARG A 271 7.93 -18.89 16.10
N PRO A 272 8.33 -18.06 17.07
CA PRO A 272 8.75 -16.69 16.81
C PRO A 272 9.89 -16.56 15.79
N GLU A 273 10.77 -17.58 15.74
CA GLU A 273 11.90 -17.65 14.79
C GLU A 273 11.47 -17.68 13.32
N ASP A 274 10.22 -18.09 13.08
CA ASP A 274 9.61 -18.21 11.76
C ASP A 274 8.56 -17.11 11.51
N ARG A 275 8.54 -16.03 12.33
CA ARG A 275 7.65 -14.88 12.12
C ARG A 275 8.42 -13.62 11.83
N ALA A 276 7.96 -12.93 10.78
CA ALA A 276 8.38 -11.60 10.39
C ALA A 276 7.20 -10.63 10.39
N ILE A 277 7.45 -9.38 10.67
CA ILE A 277 6.51 -8.29 10.49
C ILE A 277 7.19 -7.17 9.71
N ALA A 278 6.51 -6.67 8.69
CA ALA A 278 6.99 -5.56 7.88
C ALA A 278 5.83 -4.63 7.52
N GLY A 279 6.12 -3.36 7.32
CA GLY A 279 5.07 -2.42 6.90
C GLY A 279 5.62 -1.14 6.31
N LEU A 280 4.80 -0.52 5.46
CA LEU A 280 5.12 0.76 4.84
C LEU A 280 4.33 1.90 5.48
N SER A 281 4.91 3.09 5.59
CA SER A 281 4.24 4.31 6.07
C SER A 281 3.51 4.06 7.39
N MET A 282 2.19 4.23 7.46
CA MET A 282 1.36 3.86 8.61
C MET A 282 1.65 2.43 9.10
N GLY A 283 1.73 1.45 8.18
CA GLY A 283 2.05 0.07 8.51
C GLY A 283 3.46 -0.08 9.10
N GLY A 284 4.40 0.79 8.73
CA GLY A 284 5.72 0.86 9.34
C GLY A 284 5.65 1.30 10.82
N GLY A 285 4.88 2.35 11.11
CA GLY A 285 4.61 2.77 12.49
C GLY A 285 3.90 1.69 13.32
N GLN A 286 2.91 1.02 12.72
CA GLN A 286 2.22 -0.14 13.33
C GLN A 286 3.20 -1.30 13.60
N THR A 287 4.13 -1.54 12.67
CA THR A 287 5.20 -2.54 12.84
C THR A 287 6.05 -2.24 14.07
N VAL A 288 6.49 -0.99 14.24
CA VAL A 288 7.24 -0.56 15.44
C VAL A 288 6.39 -0.72 16.70
N ASN A 289 5.13 -0.27 16.69
CA ASN A 289 4.22 -0.41 17.83
C ASN A 289 4.11 -1.87 18.28
N ILE A 290 3.91 -2.79 17.35
CA ILE A 290 3.76 -4.21 17.64
C ILE A 290 5.08 -4.82 18.10
N ALA A 291 6.17 -4.63 17.34
CA ALA A 291 7.45 -5.26 17.62
C ALA A 291 8.06 -4.80 18.95
N PHE A 292 7.90 -3.53 19.32
CA PHE A 292 8.46 -3.02 20.57
C PHE A 292 7.61 -3.36 21.80
N ASN A 293 6.30 -3.55 21.64
CA ASN A 293 5.45 -4.03 22.70
C ASN A 293 5.48 -5.56 22.87
N ARG A 294 5.73 -6.29 21.78
CA ARG A 294 5.75 -7.76 21.77
C ARG A 294 7.00 -8.30 21.05
N PRO A 295 8.20 -7.97 21.54
CA PRO A 295 9.47 -8.41 20.95
C PRO A 295 9.64 -9.94 20.98
N ASP A 296 8.86 -10.63 21.83
CA ASP A 296 8.81 -12.08 21.92
C ASP A 296 8.20 -12.77 20.70
N LEU A 297 7.38 -12.06 19.90
CA LEU A 297 6.59 -12.67 18.84
C LEU A 297 7.26 -12.70 17.47
N PHE A 298 8.13 -11.74 17.19
CA PHE A 298 8.71 -11.55 15.85
C PHE A 298 10.23 -11.48 15.94
N LYS A 299 10.93 -12.26 15.13
CA LYS A 299 12.41 -12.23 15.06
C LYS A 299 12.94 -11.39 13.90
N TYR A 300 12.07 -11.07 12.94
CA TYR A 300 12.39 -10.26 11.78
C TYR A 300 11.43 -9.08 11.71
N VAL A 301 11.99 -7.89 11.74
CA VAL A 301 11.22 -6.63 11.74
C VAL A 301 11.75 -5.75 10.62
N ALA A 302 10.85 -5.26 9.75
CA ALA A 302 11.23 -4.36 8.68
C ALA A 302 10.25 -3.18 8.58
N VAL A 303 10.80 -1.97 8.51
CA VAL A 303 10.07 -0.71 8.47
C VAL A 303 10.43 0.02 7.19
N MET A 304 9.42 0.35 6.39
CA MET A 304 9.58 1.02 5.11
C MET A 304 8.89 2.39 5.17
N SER A 305 9.64 3.48 5.12
CA SER A 305 9.10 4.85 5.23
C SER A 305 8.12 4.98 6.40
N GLY A 306 8.58 4.63 7.62
CA GLY A 306 7.73 4.18 8.72
C GLY A 306 7.00 5.25 9.52
N ALA A 307 7.13 6.52 9.16
CA ALA A 307 6.46 7.64 9.84
C ALA A 307 6.59 7.62 11.38
N VAL A 308 7.72 7.15 11.90
CA VAL A 308 7.97 7.10 13.34
C VAL A 308 8.33 8.51 13.84
N THR A 309 7.52 9.06 14.74
CA THR A 309 7.67 10.46 15.18
C THR A 309 8.74 10.64 16.25
N GLY A 310 9.26 11.87 16.41
CA GLY A 310 10.29 12.27 17.37
C GLY A 310 9.98 12.07 18.86
N LYS A 311 8.83 11.47 19.22
CA LYS A 311 8.50 11.06 20.58
C LYS A 311 8.71 9.58 20.86
N ALA A 312 9.29 8.86 19.91
CA ALA A 312 9.49 7.42 20.01
C ALA A 312 10.35 7.02 21.23
N ASP A 313 11.31 7.85 21.64
CA ASP A 313 12.14 7.65 22.83
C ASP A 313 11.32 7.67 24.12
N GLN A 314 10.30 8.51 24.21
CA GLN A 314 9.39 8.59 25.35
C GLN A 314 8.39 7.42 25.33
N ILE A 315 7.78 7.17 24.16
CA ILE A 315 6.73 6.16 23.98
C ILE A 315 7.28 4.74 24.19
N TYR A 316 8.47 4.45 23.68
CA TYR A 316 9.09 3.13 23.72
C TYR A 316 10.29 3.04 24.65
N SER A 317 10.37 3.94 25.63
CA SER A 317 11.49 4.02 26.61
C SER A 317 11.80 2.68 27.27
N LYS A 318 10.77 1.90 27.61
CA LYS A 318 10.92 0.56 28.22
C LYS A 318 11.67 -0.41 27.32
N PHE A 319 11.39 -0.43 26.01
CA PHE A 319 12.09 -1.26 25.03
C PHE A 319 13.49 -0.73 24.78
N LEU A 320 13.63 0.58 24.56
CA LEU A 320 14.90 1.23 24.20
C LEU A 320 15.93 1.21 25.34
N SER A 321 15.50 1.21 26.60
CA SER A 321 16.41 1.14 27.75
C SER A 321 17.12 -0.20 27.92
N ASN A 322 16.74 -1.24 27.17
CA ASN A 322 17.36 -2.57 27.26
C ASN A 322 17.85 -3.05 25.88
N ALA A 323 18.87 -2.35 25.36
CA ALA A 323 19.44 -2.65 24.04
C ALA A 323 19.98 -4.07 23.93
N GLU A 324 20.60 -4.62 24.98
CA GLU A 324 21.12 -5.98 24.97
C GLU A 324 20.00 -7.01 24.73
N GLN A 325 18.87 -6.87 25.42
CA GLN A 325 17.72 -7.73 25.24
C GLN A 325 17.09 -7.53 23.86
N ALA A 326 16.95 -6.27 23.40
CA ALA A 326 16.39 -5.96 22.08
C ALA A 326 17.25 -6.60 20.97
N ASN A 327 18.56 -6.49 21.04
CA ASN A 327 19.49 -7.07 20.06
C ASN A 327 19.49 -8.61 20.07
N LYS A 328 19.20 -9.25 21.21
CA LYS A 328 19.00 -10.70 21.28
C LYS A 328 17.65 -11.14 20.73
N GLN A 329 16.64 -10.27 20.75
CA GLN A 329 15.29 -10.58 20.29
C GLN A 329 15.21 -10.60 18.76
N PHE A 330 15.78 -9.61 18.07
CA PHE A 330 15.66 -9.49 16.63
C PHE A 330 16.87 -10.11 15.92
N LYS A 331 16.61 -11.05 15.00
CA LYS A 331 17.61 -11.53 14.04
C LYS A 331 17.81 -10.53 12.89
N LEU A 332 16.77 -9.75 12.58
CA LEU A 332 16.79 -8.68 11.63
C LEU A 332 15.94 -7.52 12.14
N PHE A 333 16.51 -6.35 12.25
CA PHE A 333 15.79 -5.09 12.31
C PHE A 333 16.26 -4.23 11.14
N TRP A 334 15.42 -4.14 10.13
CA TRP A 334 15.70 -3.43 8.89
C TRP A 334 14.83 -2.17 8.79
N PHE A 335 15.41 -1.09 8.32
CA PHE A 335 14.76 0.20 8.19
C PHE A 335 15.12 0.84 6.86
N GLY A 336 14.15 1.19 6.03
CA GLY A 336 14.39 1.78 4.73
C GLY A 336 13.50 2.97 4.42
N VAL A 337 14.06 3.94 3.67
CA VAL A 337 13.35 5.17 3.29
C VAL A 337 13.80 5.61 1.90
N GLY A 338 12.89 6.25 1.15
CA GLY A 338 13.24 6.94 -0.09
C GLY A 338 14.13 8.15 0.18
N LYS A 339 15.11 8.39 -0.68
CA LYS A 339 16.05 9.54 -0.56
C LYS A 339 15.30 10.87 -0.58
N ASP A 340 14.30 10.97 -1.45
CA ASP A 340 13.50 12.16 -1.66
C ASP A 340 12.13 12.08 -0.95
N ASP A 341 11.98 11.16 0.01
CA ASP A 341 10.81 11.07 0.87
C ASP A 341 10.77 12.27 1.83
N THR A 342 9.97 13.27 1.46
CA THR A 342 9.77 14.46 2.28
C THR A 342 8.69 14.29 3.34
N LEU A 343 7.87 13.24 3.23
CA LEU A 343 6.76 13.00 4.15
C LEU A 343 7.24 12.34 5.45
N THR A 344 7.96 11.24 5.34
CA THR A 344 8.43 10.48 6.51
C THR A 344 9.94 10.52 6.68
N GLY A 345 10.68 10.82 5.63
CA GLY A 345 12.13 10.73 5.61
C GLY A 345 12.87 11.50 6.71
N PRO A 346 12.48 12.74 7.08
CA PRO A 346 13.11 13.42 8.23
C PRO A 346 12.93 12.63 9.53
N GLY A 347 11.72 12.22 9.88
CA GLY A 347 11.41 11.44 11.08
C GLY A 347 12.07 10.06 11.07
N ASP A 348 12.15 9.43 9.92
CA ASP A 348 12.77 8.12 9.74
C ASP A 348 14.29 8.17 9.98
N ARG A 349 14.95 9.23 9.54
CA ARG A 349 16.40 9.45 9.82
C ARG A 349 16.64 9.72 11.31
N GLU A 350 15.79 10.53 11.94
CA GLU A 350 15.86 10.77 13.40
C GLU A 350 15.63 9.47 14.18
N PHE A 351 14.70 8.63 13.75
CA PHE A 351 14.45 7.32 14.36
C PHE A 351 15.65 6.39 14.26
N ALA A 352 16.27 6.30 13.08
CA ALA A 352 17.50 5.51 12.90
C ALA A 352 18.65 6.00 13.80
N GLN A 353 18.83 7.34 13.90
CA GLN A 353 19.82 7.93 14.81
C GLN A 353 19.51 7.63 16.28
N MET A 354 18.25 7.68 16.66
CA MET A 354 17.80 7.33 18.01
C MET A 354 18.11 5.85 18.30
N LEU A 355 17.80 4.92 17.41
CA LEU A 355 18.12 3.50 17.59
C LEU A 355 19.63 3.30 17.79
N ALA A 356 20.46 3.97 16.99
CA ALA A 356 21.91 3.93 17.13
C ALA A 356 22.38 4.50 18.49
N LYS A 357 21.80 5.62 18.95
CA LYS A 357 22.07 6.23 20.26
C LYS A 357 21.77 5.28 21.41
N TYR A 358 20.71 4.50 21.31
CA TYR A 358 20.35 3.49 22.32
C TYR A 358 21.10 2.16 22.15
N GLY A 359 21.97 2.03 21.16
CA GLY A 359 22.71 0.80 20.88
C GLY A 359 21.86 -0.34 20.28
N ILE A 360 20.72 -0.02 19.67
CA ILE A 360 19.87 -1.00 18.98
C ILE A 360 20.48 -1.32 17.62
N THR A 361 20.83 -2.56 17.41
CA THR A 361 21.37 -3.04 16.13
C THR A 361 20.29 -3.02 15.06
N HIS A 362 20.53 -2.33 13.96
CA HIS A 362 19.63 -2.25 12.83
C HIS A 362 20.39 -2.05 11.50
N THR A 363 19.73 -2.38 10.40
CA THR A 363 20.18 -2.05 9.05
C THR A 363 19.40 -0.86 8.54
N ALA A 364 20.07 0.26 8.23
CA ALA A 364 19.46 1.42 7.60
C ALA A 364 19.71 1.41 6.09
N ARG A 365 18.68 1.66 5.30
CA ARG A 365 18.72 1.69 3.83
C ARG A 365 18.10 2.98 3.30
N VAL A 366 18.83 3.68 2.44
CA VAL A 366 18.29 4.79 1.64
C VAL A 366 18.23 4.33 0.18
N THR A 367 17.07 4.46 -0.43
CA THR A 367 16.79 4.05 -1.81
C THR A 367 16.40 5.27 -2.63
N GLU A 368 16.79 5.36 -3.88
CA GLU A 368 16.32 6.45 -4.76
C GLU A 368 14.79 6.41 -4.87
N GLY A 369 14.15 7.58 -4.89
CA GLY A 369 12.70 7.75 -4.95
C GLY A 369 12.10 8.42 -3.72
N ARG A 370 10.76 8.56 -3.75
CA ARG A 370 9.97 9.31 -2.78
C ARG A 370 9.16 8.39 -1.85
N HIS A 371 8.09 8.93 -1.26
CA HIS A 371 7.11 8.17 -0.47
C HIS A 371 6.12 7.45 -1.41
N GLU A 372 6.55 6.37 -2.06
CA GLU A 372 5.84 5.77 -3.20
C GLU A 372 6.07 4.26 -3.34
N TRP A 373 5.16 3.61 -4.08
CA TRP A 373 5.19 2.16 -4.29
C TRP A 373 6.44 1.64 -4.99
N THR A 374 7.06 2.43 -5.86
CA THR A 374 8.35 2.15 -6.51
C THR A 374 9.42 1.79 -5.49
N VAL A 375 9.53 2.60 -4.44
CA VAL A 375 10.48 2.38 -3.34
C VAL A 375 10.10 1.14 -2.52
N TRP A 376 8.82 0.97 -2.19
CA TRP A 376 8.41 -0.13 -1.30
C TRP A 376 8.47 -1.50 -1.98
N ARG A 377 8.24 -1.59 -3.32
CA ARG A 377 8.51 -2.82 -4.08
C ARG A 377 9.98 -3.21 -4.03
N GLN A 378 10.89 -2.25 -4.21
CA GLN A 378 12.34 -2.48 -4.09
C GLN A 378 12.70 -2.95 -2.68
N HIS A 379 12.16 -2.30 -1.65
CA HIS A 379 12.38 -2.69 -0.27
C HIS A 379 11.91 -4.14 -0.01
N LEU A 380 10.73 -4.53 -0.46
CA LEU A 380 10.26 -5.90 -0.30
C LEU A 380 11.20 -6.90 -1.01
N ASN A 381 11.65 -6.58 -2.22
CA ASN A 381 12.58 -7.40 -2.97
C ASN A 381 13.95 -7.54 -2.27
N GLU A 382 14.40 -6.52 -1.52
CA GLU A 382 15.62 -6.56 -0.72
C GLU A 382 15.43 -7.32 0.60
N ILE A 383 14.29 -7.15 1.27
CA ILE A 383 14.00 -7.71 2.59
C ILE A 383 13.70 -9.20 2.52
N ALA A 384 12.88 -9.65 1.55
CA ALA A 384 12.41 -11.03 1.49
C ALA A 384 13.55 -12.07 1.46
N PRO A 385 14.69 -11.84 0.78
CA PRO A 385 15.87 -12.71 0.84
C PRO A 385 16.57 -12.76 2.20
N LEU A 386 16.34 -11.80 3.08
CA LEU A 386 16.97 -11.73 4.41
C LEU A 386 16.16 -12.46 5.48
N LEU A 387 14.87 -12.73 5.20
CA LEU A 387 13.98 -13.33 6.18
C LEU A 387 14.26 -14.84 6.37
N PHE A 388 14.13 -15.30 7.61
CA PHE A 388 14.14 -16.72 7.99
C PHE A 388 15.44 -17.48 7.67
N LYS A 389 16.55 -16.76 7.61
CA LYS A 389 17.89 -17.36 7.44
C LYS A 389 18.36 -18.03 8.72
#